data_327730f165d40398500e8ea598b1530f
#
_entry.id   327730f165d40398500e8ea598b1530f
#
_cell.length_a   1.000
_cell.length_b   1.000
_cell.length_c   1.000
_cell.angle_alpha   90.00
_cell.angle_beta   90.00
_cell.angle_gamma   90.00
#
_symmetry.space_group_name_H-M   'P 1'
#
loop_
_entity.id
_entity.type
_entity.pdbx_description
1 polymer ?
#
loop_
_entity_poly.entity_id
_entity_poly.type
_entity_poly.pdbx_seq_one_letter_code
_entity_poly.pdbx_strand_id
1 'polypeptide(L)'
;MHNLSVFLEHAITQYGIFAVFLAMLLESACIPLPSEVIMPFAGFEAWLGHLSFWEAVIAGILGNLAGSLIAYVVGKWGGRPLLSRYGKYIFFSENHFNSAENWFSRYGSITVLLGRILPAIRTFISLPAGIAKMNVGKFVIFTIIGTIPWVYILAEVGYQLGKNWSTIDLHSHALTYIFAIILILAVIGFWIKNRQSSSR
;
A
#
# COMPACT_ATOMS: atom_id res chain seq x y z
N MET A 1 11.25 -6.41 -11.07
CA MET A 1 10.06 -6.73 -10.27
C MET A 1 9.87 -8.24 -10.06
N HIS A 2 10.14 -9.09 -11.06
CA HIS A 2 10.02 -10.55 -10.94
C HIS A 2 10.83 -11.16 -9.78
N ASN A 3 12.08 -10.73 -9.58
CA ASN A 3 12.93 -11.25 -8.49
C ASN A 3 12.44 -10.84 -7.08
N LEU A 4 11.75 -9.69 -6.97
CA LEU A 4 11.22 -9.23 -5.68
C LEU A 4 9.97 -10.01 -5.27
N SER A 5 9.06 -10.29 -6.22
CA SER A 5 7.86 -11.10 -5.94
C SER A 5 8.26 -12.52 -5.52
N VAL A 6 9.16 -13.17 -6.24
CA VAL A 6 9.67 -14.51 -5.90
C VAL A 6 10.34 -14.52 -4.52
N PHE A 7 11.10 -13.46 -4.18
CA PHE A 7 11.69 -13.34 -2.84
C PHE A 7 10.64 -13.22 -1.74
N LEU A 8 9.60 -12.40 -1.95
CA LEU A 8 8.51 -12.23 -1.00
C LEU A 8 7.71 -13.51 -0.81
N GLU A 9 7.38 -14.19 -1.91
CA GLU A 9 6.74 -15.51 -1.90
C GLU A 9 7.52 -16.51 -1.06
N HIS A 10 8.82 -16.67 -1.33
CA HIS A 10 9.68 -17.58 -0.59
C HIS A 10 9.77 -17.19 0.90
N ALA A 11 9.87 -15.90 1.21
CA ALA A 11 9.93 -15.42 2.57
C ALA A 11 8.62 -15.72 3.34
N ILE A 12 7.46 -15.53 2.71
CA ILE A 12 6.16 -15.80 3.35
C ILE A 12 5.96 -17.29 3.55
N THR A 13 6.32 -18.12 2.58
CA THR A 13 6.24 -19.58 2.71
C THR A 13 7.19 -20.10 3.81
N GLN A 14 8.37 -19.51 3.96
CA GLN A 14 9.36 -19.96 4.94
C GLN A 14 9.14 -19.42 6.35
N TYR A 15 8.79 -18.13 6.48
CA TYR A 15 8.69 -17.42 7.76
C TYR A 15 7.24 -17.07 8.16
N GLY A 16 6.27 -17.42 7.32
CA GLY A 16 4.86 -17.29 7.63
C GLY A 16 4.43 -15.85 7.98
N ILE A 17 3.68 -15.75 9.06
CA ILE A 17 3.08 -14.51 9.56
C ILE A 17 4.12 -13.43 9.85
N PHE A 18 5.31 -13.80 10.31
CA PHE A 18 6.39 -12.85 10.60
C PHE A 18 6.89 -12.16 9.33
N ALA A 19 6.99 -12.89 8.21
CA ALA A 19 7.35 -12.30 6.92
C ALA A 19 6.28 -11.32 6.43
N VAL A 20 4.99 -11.65 6.58
CA VAL A 20 3.87 -10.75 6.26
C VAL A 20 3.97 -9.47 7.08
N PHE A 21 4.14 -9.58 8.40
CA PHE A 21 4.30 -8.43 9.29
C PHE A 21 5.48 -7.54 8.87
N LEU A 22 6.66 -8.12 8.66
CA LEU A 22 7.87 -7.40 8.27
C LEU A 22 7.73 -6.73 6.91
N ALA A 23 7.20 -7.44 5.91
CA ALA A 23 7.02 -6.89 4.58
C ALA A 23 6.05 -5.68 4.59
N MET A 24 4.94 -5.78 5.33
CA MET A 24 3.97 -4.69 5.49
C MET A 24 4.52 -3.53 6.33
N LEU A 25 5.39 -3.82 7.30
CA LEU A 25 6.11 -2.79 8.08
C LEU A 25 7.06 -2.01 7.16
N LEU A 26 7.88 -2.70 6.38
CA LEU A 26 8.83 -2.07 5.46
C LEU A 26 8.12 -1.24 4.40
N GLU A 27 7.04 -1.77 3.81
CA GLU A 27 6.20 -1.04 2.85
C GLU A 27 5.70 0.27 3.45
N SER A 28 5.15 0.22 4.65
CA SER A 28 4.57 1.39 5.31
C SER A 28 5.62 2.33 5.91
N ALA A 29 6.87 1.89 6.05
CA ALA A 29 8.03 2.72 6.38
C ALA A 29 8.64 3.42 5.15
N CYS A 30 7.87 3.53 4.05
CA CYS A 30 8.26 4.16 2.78
C CYS A 30 9.31 3.38 1.96
N ILE A 31 9.47 2.09 2.20
CA ILE A 31 10.24 1.21 1.31
C ILE A 31 9.28 0.70 0.23
N PRO A 32 9.60 0.82 -1.08
CA PRO A 32 8.66 0.51 -2.15
C PRO A 32 8.47 -1.01 -2.31
N LEU A 33 7.72 -1.62 -1.40
CA LEU A 33 7.25 -2.99 -1.48
C LEU A 33 5.75 -2.98 -1.87
N PRO A 34 5.33 -3.81 -2.83
CA PRO A 34 3.94 -3.83 -3.26
C PRO A 34 3.10 -4.72 -2.32
N SER A 35 2.29 -4.12 -1.46
CA SER A 35 1.30 -4.86 -0.64
C SER A 35 0.26 -5.58 -1.51
N GLU A 36 0.08 -5.13 -2.74
CA GLU A 36 -0.72 -5.77 -3.79
C GLU A 36 -0.18 -7.17 -4.18
N VAL A 37 1.04 -7.49 -3.79
CA VAL A 37 1.66 -8.83 -3.90
C VAL A 37 1.66 -9.52 -2.54
N ILE A 38 2.08 -8.81 -1.48
CA ILE A 38 2.26 -9.38 -0.14
C ILE A 38 0.95 -9.96 0.41
N MET A 39 -0.13 -9.17 0.42
CA MET A 39 -1.38 -9.58 1.05
C MET A 39 -2.17 -10.63 0.24
N PRO A 40 -2.28 -10.54 -1.09
CA PRO A 40 -2.87 -11.64 -1.85
C PRO A 40 -2.09 -12.95 -1.72
N PHE A 41 -0.76 -12.90 -1.69
CA PHE A 41 0.04 -14.11 -1.50
C PHE A 41 -0.16 -14.70 -0.09
N ALA A 42 -0.22 -13.86 0.95
CA ALA A 42 -0.56 -14.32 2.31
C ALA A 42 -1.97 -14.94 2.38
N GLY A 43 -2.93 -14.39 1.66
CA GLY A 43 -4.27 -14.97 1.53
C GLY A 43 -4.28 -16.31 0.79
N PHE A 44 -3.46 -16.45 -0.25
CA PHE A 44 -3.27 -17.71 -0.97
C PHE A 44 -2.63 -18.79 -0.09
N GLU A 45 -1.59 -18.44 0.68
CA GLU A 45 -0.96 -19.34 1.66
C GLU A 45 -1.94 -19.75 2.78
N ALA A 46 -2.85 -18.86 3.14
CA ALA A 46 -3.93 -19.18 4.09
C ALA A 46 -4.94 -20.18 3.50
N TRP A 47 -5.25 -20.11 2.21
CA TRP A 47 -6.07 -21.10 1.53
C TRP A 47 -5.39 -22.48 1.46
N LEU A 48 -4.08 -22.51 1.23
CA LEU A 48 -3.27 -23.75 1.27
C LEU A 48 -3.21 -24.38 2.68
N GLY A 49 -3.66 -23.67 3.71
CA GLY A 49 -3.60 -24.11 5.11
C GLY A 49 -2.25 -23.92 5.79
N HIS A 50 -1.31 -23.22 5.17
CA HIS A 50 0.00 -22.92 5.74
C HIS A 50 -0.07 -21.76 6.75
N LEU A 51 -1.04 -20.86 6.60
CA LEU A 51 -1.31 -19.73 7.48
C LEU A 51 -2.77 -19.70 7.90
N SER A 52 -3.06 -19.07 9.05
CA SER A 52 -4.41 -18.66 9.38
C SER A 52 -4.76 -17.36 8.65
N PHE A 53 -5.91 -17.30 7.98
CA PHE A 53 -6.37 -16.10 7.27
C PHE A 53 -6.41 -14.86 8.16
N TRP A 54 -7.00 -15.00 9.36
CA TRP A 54 -7.13 -13.90 10.29
C TRP A 54 -5.78 -13.45 10.87
N GLU A 55 -4.87 -14.38 11.12
CA GLU A 55 -3.52 -14.06 11.57
C GLU A 55 -2.75 -13.30 10.51
N ALA A 56 -2.87 -13.68 9.23
CA ALA A 56 -2.26 -12.95 8.12
C ALA A 56 -2.83 -11.53 8.00
N VAL A 57 -4.14 -11.36 8.13
CA VAL A 57 -4.80 -10.03 8.12
C VAL A 57 -4.34 -9.18 9.31
N ILE A 58 -4.32 -9.74 10.52
CA ILE A 58 -3.86 -9.02 11.73
C ILE A 58 -2.39 -8.64 11.61
N ALA A 59 -1.52 -9.56 11.16
CA ALA A 59 -0.11 -9.28 10.95
C ALA A 59 0.09 -8.16 9.90
N GLY A 60 -0.70 -8.17 8.82
CA GLY A 60 -0.70 -7.12 7.82
C GLY A 60 -1.07 -5.74 8.38
N ILE A 61 -2.14 -5.69 9.20
CA ILE A 61 -2.59 -4.45 9.85
C ILE A 61 -1.53 -3.94 10.84
N LEU A 62 -1.01 -4.82 11.68
CA LEU A 62 -0.01 -4.46 12.70
C LEU A 62 1.32 -4.03 12.06
N GLY A 63 1.77 -4.72 11.02
CA GLY A 63 2.94 -4.35 10.24
C GLY A 63 2.78 -2.97 9.60
N ASN A 64 1.64 -2.75 8.92
CA ASN A 64 1.33 -1.44 8.34
C ASN A 64 1.30 -0.33 9.39
N LEU A 65 0.67 -0.56 10.54
CA LEU A 65 0.62 0.42 11.63
C LEU A 65 2.02 0.72 12.17
N ALA A 66 2.83 -0.30 12.44
CA ALA A 66 4.19 -0.15 12.96
C ALA A 66 5.08 0.65 11.98
N GLY A 67 5.07 0.30 10.69
CA GLY A 67 5.80 1.02 9.64
C GLY A 67 5.32 2.46 9.50
N SER A 68 4.00 2.68 9.58
CA SER A 68 3.41 4.03 9.54
C SER A 68 3.82 4.89 10.73
N LEU A 69 3.93 4.29 11.92
CA LEU A 69 4.42 4.99 13.12
C LEU A 69 5.89 5.37 12.98
N ILE A 70 6.72 4.49 12.41
CA ILE A 70 8.13 4.80 12.10
C ILE A 70 8.18 6.00 11.13
N ALA A 71 7.46 5.95 10.03
CA ALA A 71 7.42 7.04 9.06
C ALA A 71 6.89 8.35 9.69
N TYR A 72 5.86 8.27 10.54
CA TYR A 72 5.35 9.41 11.28
C TYR A 72 6.40 10.03 12.20
N VAL A 73 7.13 9.21 12.97
CA VAL A 73 8.19 9.67 13.88
C VAL A 73 9.32 10.33 13.10
N VAL A 74 9.74 9.71 12.00
CA VAL A 74 10.75 10.27 11.07
C VAL A 74 10.28 11.63 10.53
N GLY A 75 9.02 11.75 10.11
CA GLY A 75 8.43 13.02 9.67
C GLY A 75 8.42 14.07 10.78
N LYS A 76 8.01 13.69 11.98
CA LYS A 76 7.89 14.58 13.14
C LYS A 76 9.23 15.16 13.60
N TRP A 77 10.29 14.36 13.56
CA TRP A 77 11.62 14.74 14.06
C TRP A 77 12.51 15.30 12.94
N GLY A 78 12.39 14.78 11.73
CA GLY A 78 13.18 15.19 10.57
C GLY A 78 12.67 16.45 9.87
N GLY A 79 11.39 16.72 9.94
CA GLY A 79 10.74 17.90 9.36
C GLY A 79 11.01 18.09 7.85
N ARG A 80 10.84 19.33 7.38
CA ARG A 80 11.13 19.72 5.98
C ARG A 80 12.57 19.42 5.52
N PRO A 81 13.64 19.62 6.34
CA PRO A 81 15.02 19.36 5.90
C PRO A 81 15.28 17.91 5.49
N LEU A 82 14.64 16.95 6.18
CA LEU A 82 14.78 15.54 5.85
C LEU A 82 14.19 15.23 4.47
N LEU A 83 13.03 15.80 4.18
CA LEU A 83 12.33 15.62 2.90
C LEU A 83 13.10 16.23 1.74
N SER A 84 13.65 17.42 1.88
CA SER A 84 14.45 18.06 0.82
C SER A 84 15.73 17.27 0.51
N ARG A 85 16.32 16.61 1.52
CA ARG A 85 17.56 15.85 1.37
C ARG A 85 17.34 14.42 0.87
N TYR A 86 16.30 13.74 1.35
CA TYR A 86 16.08 12.31 1.11
C TYR A 86 14.80 11.99 0.30
N GLY A 87 13.96 13.00 0.02
CA GLY A 87 12.70 12.80 -0.70
C GLY A 87 12.88 12.15 -2.08
N LYS A 88 14.01 12.39 -2.75
CA LYS A 88 14.35 11.76 -4.04
C LYS A 88 14.44 10.23 -3.95
N TYR A 89 14.88 9.67 -2.82
CA TYR A 89 15.06 8.23 -2.64
C TYR A 89 13.74 7.50 -2.32
N ILE A 90 12.73 8.24 -1.84
CA ILE A 90 11.42 7.70 -1.49
C ILE A 90 10.32 8.13 -2.48
N PHE A 91 10.71 8.61 -3.69
CA PHE A 91 9.79 9.10 -4.72
C PHE A 91 8.82 10.19 -4.25
N PHE A 92 9.17 10.91 -3.18
CA PHE A 92 8.36 11.97 -2.60
C PHE A 92 8.89 13.34 -3.01
N SER A 93 8.19 14.01 -3.95
CA SER A 93 8.58 15.34 -4.44
C SER A 93 8.06 16.45 -3.52
N GLU A 94 8.66 17.65 -3.60
CA GLU A 94 8.19 18.84 -2.90
C GLU A 94 6.74 19.20 -3.26
N ASN A 95 6.30 18.91 -4.49
CA ASN A 95 4.92 19.12 -4.92
C ASN A 95 3.95 18.22 -4.17
N HIS A 96 4.32 16.95 -3.93
CA HIS A 96 3.51 16.03 -3.13
C HIS A 96 3.41 16.50 -1.68
N PHE A 97 4.50 17.05 -1.13
CA PHE A 97 4.51 17.61 0.21
C PHE A 97 3.60 18.82 0.33
N ASN A 98 3.74 19.81 -0.55
CA ASN A 98 2.91 21.02 -0.54
C ASN A 98 1.43 20.68 -0.72
N SER A 99 1.11 19.70 -1.56
CA SER A 99 -0.25 19.18 -1.70
C SER A 99 -0.77 18.57 -0.40
N ALA A 100 0.04 17.73 0.25
CA ALA A 100 -0.33 17.13 1.54
C ALA A 100 -0.51 18.19 2.63
N GLU A 101 0.38 19.19 2.73
CA GLU A 101 0.27 20.31 3.68
C GLU A 101 -1.02 21.11 3.47
N ASN A 102 -1.40 21.39 2.21
CA ASN A 102 -2.66 22.03 1.86
C ASN A 102 -3.88 21.18 2.27
N TRP A 103 -3.79 19.87 2.09
CA TRP A 103 -4.84 18.95 2.52
C TRP A 103 -4.96 18.91 4.05
N PHE A 104 -3.83 18.86 4.77
CA PHE A 104 -3.83 18.91 6.24
C PHE A 104 -4.38 20.23 6.78
N SER A 105 -4.07 21.37 6.14
CA SER A 105 -4.60 22.68 6.54
C SER A 105 -6.11 22.78 6.30
N ARG A 106 -6.62 22.16 5.23
CA ARG A 106 -8.02 22.23 4.84
C ARG A 106 -8.91 21.20 5.55
N TYR A 107 -8.43 19.97 5.69
CA TYR A 107 -9.22 18.84 6.19
C TYR A 107 -8.72 18.30 7.53
N GLY A 108 -7.61 18.83 8.05
CA GLY A 108 -7.04 18.40 9.33
C GLY A 108 -6.71 16.92 9.35
N SER A 109 -7.00 16.29 10.47
CA SER A 109 -6.61 14.89 10.74
C SER A 109 -7.28 13.85 9.82
N ILE A 110 -8.43 14.17 9.22
CA ILE A 110 -9.15 13.26 8.32
C ILE A 110 -8.38 13.03 7.01
N THR A 111 -7.41 13.91 6.69
CA THR A 111 -6.51 13.76 5.55
C THR A 111 -5.78 12.42 5.57
N VAL A 112 -5.43 11.89 6.75
CA VAL A 112 -4.80 10.57 6.87
C VAL A 112 -5.75 9.48 6.38
N LEU A 113 -7.01 9.52 6.80
CA LEU A 113 -8.01 8.54 6.37
C LEU A 113 -8.23 8.61 4.86
N LEU A 114 -8.44 9.81 4.30
CA LEU A 114 -8.64 10.01 2.87
C LEU A 114 -7.41 9.60 2.06
N GLY A 115 -6.21 9.93 2.53
CA GLY A 115 -4.95 9.55 1.88
C GLY A 115 -4.73 8.04 1.85
N ARG A 116 -5.25 7.31 2.85
CA ARG A 116 -5.13 5.85 2.90
C ARG A 116 -6.05 5.09 1.95
N ILE A 117 -7.12 5.72 1.49
CA ILE A 117 -8.00 5.16 0.45
C ILE A 117 -7.30 5.18 -0.92
N LEU A 118 -6.34 6.09 -1.12
CA LEU A 118 -5.62 6.25 -2.38
C LEU A 118 -4.34 5.40 -2.39
N PRO A 119 -4.22 4.39 -3.28
CA PRO A 119 -3.10 3.43 -3.26
C PRO A 119 -1.72 4.09 -3.27
N ALA A 120 -1.51 5.09 -4.13
CA ALA A 120 -0.23 5.78 -4.25
C ALA A 120 0.12 6.68 -3.07
N ILE A 121 -0.87 7.17 -2.32
CA ILE A 121 -0.69 8.15 -1.25
C ILE A 121 -0.58 7.45 0.11
N ARG A 122 -1.26 6.32 0.30
CA ARG A 122 -1.41 5.64 1.59
C ARG A 122 -0.08 5.32 2.29
N THR A 123 0.96 4.97 1.52
CA THR A 123 2.28 4.64 2.05
C THR A 123 3.01 5.89 2.56
N PHE A 124 2.86 7.00 1.85
CA PHE A 124 3.62 8.22 2.13
C PHE A 124 2.91 9.21 3.05
N ILE A 125 1.59 9.09 3.27
CA ILE A 125 0.78 10.04 4.06
C ILE A 125 1.26 10.17 5.52
N SER A 126 1.95 9.15 6.02
CA SER A 126 2.48 9.10 7.39
C SER A 126 3.58 10.13 7.64
N LEU A 127 4.43 10.42 6.62
CA LEU A 127 5.48 11.45 6.71
C LEU A 127 4.90 12.86 6.89
N PRO A 128 4.04 13.38 5.99
CA PRO A 128 3.44 14.70 6.19
C PRO A 128 2.57 14.78 7.45
N ALA A 129 1.91 13.69 7.88
CA ALA A 129 1.19 13.67 9.16
C ALA A 129 2.14 13.90 10.34
N GLY A 130 3.34 13.31 10.29
CA GLY A 130 4.39 13.54 11.28
C GLY A 130 4.90 14.97 11.28
N ILE A 131 5.20 15.53 10.09
CA ILE A 131 5.68 16.90 9.92
C ILE A 131 4.64 17.92 10.41
N ALA A 132 3.36 17.69 10.11
CA ALA A 132 2.25 18.48 10.63
C ALA A 132 2.01 18.31 12.15
N LYS A 133 2.82 17.46 12.84
CA LYS A 133 2.71 17.16 14.27
C LYS A 133 1.28 16.78 14.68
N MET A 134 0.59 16.01 13.83
CA MET A 134 -0.74 15.50 14.12
C MET A 134 -0.75 14.75 15.44
N ASN A 135 -1.88 14.77 16.17
CA ASN A 135 -2.01 13.97 17.38
C ASN A 135 -1.86 12.47 17.09
N VAL A 136 -0.94 11.79 17.82
CA VAL A 136 -0.59 10.38 17.59
C VAL A 136 -1.81 9.46 17.72
N GLY A 137 -2.68 9.69 18.71
CA GLY A 137 -3.88 8.88 18.92
C GLY A 137 -4.83 8.94 17.72
N LYS A 138 -5.09 10.15 17.19
CA LYS A 138 -5.89 10.32 15.97
C LYS A 138 -5.21 9.67 14.76
N PHE A 139 -3.88 9.81 14.64
CA PHE A 139 -3.12 9.17 13.57
C PHE A 139 -3.26 7.65 13.60
N VAL A 140 -3.11 7.01 14.77
CA VAL A 140 -3.25 5.56 14.95
C VAL A 140 -4.67 5.10 14.56
N ILE A 141 -5.70 5.78 15.08
CA ILE A 141 -7.10 5.42 14.81
C ILE A 141 -7.40 5.50 13.30
N PHE A 142 -7.06 6.61 12.65
CA PHE A 142 -7.31 6.76 11.21
C PHE A 142 -6.46 5.83 10.35
N THR A 143 -5.24 5.50 10.82
CA THR A 143 -4.39 4.50 10.19
C THR A 143 -5.05 3.12 10.23
N ILE A 144 -5.49 2.67 11.40
CA ILE A 144 -6.14 1.36 11.57
C ILE A 144 -7.42 1.30 10.71
N ILE A 145 -8.30 2.29 10.83
CA ILE A 145 -9.57 2.33 10.08
C ILE A 145 -9.32 2.31 8.57
N GLY A 146 -8.34 3.06 8.08
CA GLY A 146 -8.02 3.11 6.65
C GLY A 146 -7.30 1.86 6.13
N THR A 147 -6.56 1.15 6.99
CA THR A 147 -5.78 -0.03 6.61
C THR A 147 -6.62 -1.31 6.58
N ILE A 148 -7.56 -1.47 7.51
CA ILE A 148 -8.39 -2.69 7.64
C ILE A 148 -9.04 -3.08 6.31
N PRO A 149 -9.82 -2.21 5.62
CA PRO A 149 -10.51 -2.61 4.39
C PRO A 149 -9.52 -3.04 3.31
N TRP A 150 -8.40 -2.33 3.18
CA TRP A 150 -7.40 -2.61 2.15
C TRP A 150 -6.71 -3.96 2.35
N VAL A 151 -6.20 -4.21 3.56
CA VAL A 151 -5.52 -5.45 3.92
C VAL A 151 -6.47 -6.64 3.79
N TYR A 152 -7.71 -6.49 4.30
CA TYR A 152 -8.72 -7.53 4.22
C TYR A 152 -9.08 -7.88 2.76
N ILE A 153 -9.38 -6.87 1.93
CA ILE A 153 -9.76 -7.10 0.53
C ILE A 153 -8.63 -7.79 -0.23
N LEU A 154 -7.39 -7.36 -0.06
CA LEU A 154 -6.25 -7.98 -0.74
C LEU A 154 -6.02 -9.43 -0.29
N ALA A 155 -6.11 -9.70 1.02
CA ALA A 155 -5.99 -11.05 1.54
C ALA A 155 -7.12 -11.95 1.03
N GLU A 156 -8.36 -11.44 1.02
CA GLU A 156 -9.54 -12.15 0.51
C GLU A 156 -9.41 -12.46 -0.99
N VAL A 157 -8.93 -11.50 -1.79
CA VAL A 157 -8.64 -11.73 -3.21
C VAL A 157 -7.69 -12.91 -3.38
N GLY A 158 -6.60 -12.95 -2.63
CA GLY A 158 -5.63 -14.05 -2.68
C GLY A 158 -6.23 -15.39 -2.27
N TYR A 159 -7.02 -15.40 -1.19
CA TYR A 159 -7.72 -16.59 -0.71
C TYR A 159 -8.71 -17.14 -1.74
N GLN A 160 -9.50 -16.27 -2.36
CA GLN A 160 -10.47 -16.65 -3.39
C GLN A 160 -9.78 -17.09 -4.69
N LEU A 161 -8.66 -16.48 -5.06
CA LEU A 161 -7.83 -16.94 -6.18
C LEU A 161 -7.34 -18.37 -5.93
N GLY A 162 -6.87 -18.68 -4.73
CA GLY A 162 -6.49 -20.03 -4.33
C GLY A 162 -7.66 -21.00 -4.45
N LYS A 163 -8.80 -20.66 -3.85
CA LYS A 163 -10.01 -21.50 -3.86
C LYS A 163 -10.53 -21.81 -5.28
N ASN A 164 -10.38 -20.88 -6.21
CA ASN A 164 -10.86 -21.00 -7.58
C ASN A 164 -9.74 -21.31 -8.58
N TRP A 165 -8.57 -21.74 -8.11
CA TRP A 165 -7.38 -21.93 -8.95
C TRP A 165 -7.65 -22.86 -10.14
N SER A 166 -8.31 -23.99 -9.92
CA SER A 166 -8.68 -24.92 -11.00
C SER A 166 -9.61 -24.33 -12.04
N THR A 167 -10.50 -23.43 -11.65
CA THR A 167 -11.42 -22.72 -12.55
C THR A 167 -10.71 -21.62 -13.31
N ILE A 168 -9.74 -20.97 -12.67
CA ILE A 168 -8.93 -19.91 -13.27
C ILE A 168 -7.98 -20.49 -14.31
N ASP A 169 -7.40 -21.66 -14.05
CA ASP A 169 -6.50 -22.35 -14.99
C ASP A 169 -7.21 -22.70 -16.31
N LEU A 170 -8.49 -23.10 -16.23
CA LEU A 170 -9.36 -23.31 -17.39
C LEU A 170 -9.70 -22.02 -18.19
N HIS A 171 -9.68 -20.86 -17.53
CA HIS A 171 -10.05 -19.56 -18.12
C HIS A 171 -8.91 -18.54 -18.12
N SER A 172 -7.68 -18.98 -17.88
CA SER A 172 -6.49 -18.12 -17.75
C SER A 172 -6.30 -17.16 -18.94
N HIS A 173 -6.60 -17.63 -20.15
CA HIS A 173 -6.54 -16.78 -21.36
C HIS A 173 -7.58 -15.66 -21.34
N ALA A 174 -8.82 -15.93 -20.90
CA ALA A 174 -9.87 -14.92 -20.82
C ALA A 174 -9.56 -13.83 -19.78
N LEU A 175 -9.04 -14.22 -18.60
CA LEU A 175 -8.63 -13.28 -17.55
C LEU A 175 -7.44 -12.42 -18.00
N THR A 176 -6.47 -13.01 -18.69
CA THR A 176 -5.32 -12.27 -19.25
C THR A 176 -5.78 -11.23 -20.26
N TYR A 177 -6.75 -11.58 -21.15
CA TYR A 177 -7.30 -10.63 -22.11
C TYR A 177 -8.09 -9.50 -21.42
N ILE A 178 -8.90 -9.81 -20.41
CA ILE A 178 -9.66 -8.80 -19.64
C ILE A 178 -8.70 -7.83 -18.96
N PHE A 179 -7.65 -8.35 -18.29
CA PHE A 179 -6.64 -7.52 -17.63
C PHE A 179 -5.86 -6.65 -18.63
N ALA A 180 -5.48 -7.21 -19.78
CA ALA A 180 -4.83 -6.46 -20.87
C ALA A 180 -5.73 -5.35 -21.43
N ILE A 181 -7.02 -5.63 -21.61
CA ILE A 181 -7.99 -4.62 -22.09
C ILE A 181 -8.14 -3.49 -21.06
N ILE A 182 -8.28 -3.81 -19.77
CA ILE A 182 -8.38 -2.80 -18.69
C ILE A 182 -7.11 -1.93 -18.66
N LEU A 183 -5.94 -2.55 -18.79
CA LEU A 183 -4.66 -1.84 -18.80
C LEU A 183 -4.56 -0.91 -20.02
N ILE A 184 -4.93 -1.39 -21.20
CA ILE A 184 -4.95 -0.60 -22.44
C ILE A 184 -5.92 0.58 -22.31
N LEU A 185 -7.12 0.36 -21.80
CA LEU A 185 -8.10 1.42 -21.60
C LEU A 185 -7.61 2.47 -20.58
N ALA A 186 -6.94 2.02 -19.50
CA ALA A 186 -6.33 2.92 -18.52
C ALA A 186 -5.21 3.77 -19.14
N VAL A 187 -4.34 3.18 -19.97
CA VAL A 187 -3.27 3.88 -20.69
C VAL A 187 -3.84 4.87 -21.71
N ILE A 188 -4.85 4.46 -22.47
CA ILE A 188 -5.53 5.34 -23.45
C ILE A 188 -6.21 6.51 -22.72
N GLY A 189 -6.95 6.24 -21.64
CA GLY A 189 -7.58 7.27 -20.83
C GLY A 189 -6.59 8.28 -20.26
N PHE A 190 -5.45 7.78 -19.75
CA PHE A 190 -4.35 8.62 -19.29
C PHE A 190 -3.75 9.48 -20.42
N TRP A 191 -3.55 8.89 -21.59
CA TRP A 191 -2.98 9.59 -22.74
C TRP A 191 -3.92 10.68 -23.31
N ILE A 192 -5.23 10.40 -23.38
CA ILE A 192 -6.25 11.38 -23.80
C ILE A 192 -6.30 12.55 -22.80
N LYS A 193 -6.30 12.25 -21.50
CA LYS A 193 -6.28 13.28 -20.45
C LYS A 193 -5.05 14.17 -20.51
N ASN A 194 -3.89 13.60 -20.80
CA ASN A 194 -2.63 14.34 -20.90
C ASN A 194 -2.57 15.23 -22.17
N ARG A 195 -3.16 14.79 -23.28
CA ARG A 195 -3.30 15.63 -24.49
C ARG A 195 -4.22 16.84 -24.29
N GLN A 196 -5.32 16.67 -23.54
CA GLN A 196 -6.23 17.78 -23.25
C GLN A 196 -5.63 18.84 -22.29
N SER A 197 -4.67 18.44 -21.46
CA SER A 197 -3.95 19.37 -20.56
C SER A 197 -2.84 20.17 -21.27
N SER A 198 -2.39 19.72 -22.46
CA SER A 198 -1.34 20.40 -23.25
C SER A 198 -1.90 21.38 -24.29
N SER A 199 -3.22 21.49 -24.44
CA SER A 199 -3.89 22.39 -25.38
C SER A 199 -4.61 23.58 -24.70
N ARG A 200 -4.34 23.79 -23.42
CA ARG A 200 -4.70 25.00 -22.67
C ARG A 200 -3.47 25.67 -22.12
#